data_f8f883af1926d757814c71bf4d26aca5
#
_entry.id   f8f883af1926d757814c71bf4d26aca5
#
_cell.length_a   1.000
_cell.length_b   1.000
_cell.length_c   1.000
_cell.angle_alpha   90.00
_cell.angle_beta   90.00
_cell.angle_gamma   90.00
#
_symmetry.space_group_name_H-M   'P 1'
#
loop_
_entity.id
_entity.type
_entity.pdbx_description
1 polymer ?
#
loop_
_entity_poly.entity_id
_entity_poly.type
_entity_poly.pdbx_seq_one_letter_code
_entity_poly.pdbx_strand_id
1 'polypeptide(L)'
;MKLVKYIILLNMLCVLVGCSVAKKSNRLTDYVNPFIGTATLWDSTELGYKPTRRAWGAEVYPGASLPNSMVQVTPVTMWRSGSGYQYEDTVIYAFVHTSKGHWNLCYVPFIGVSGEVEPKTYYSSYSHEHESASPGYYQVYLEKYDINAEVTSTLRCAYHKYTYKDGKNKKLLADLARSNEHVKDWKLEKRDNNVFIGYQKAGSTFYFYAVTNHKIRNIESLKDDETEVSVVNFLDNDDIAEPLELKVGFSYVSVENAKENLEGEMLAKSFSQVRTEAEESWEKLLSKIRVIGGTEEEKETFYSTFYRSFLWPILLSDANGEFVDANGNTVNKGFRYYSNPSFWDDYRNKLILLGMISPDVATDVIKSITDRGKIGGFMPTFFHGDHASTFVTGSYLRGIRDFDVQAAYELLLNNAFVEGSGKGPMGGRRFIKEYMEQGWISEDDITNPKLETVAKAAVTKTQEYAYDDYATALLAKELGDSENYEKLMKR
;
A
#
# COMPACT_ATOMS: atom_id res chain seq x y z
N MET A 1 -42.93 55.73 11.41
CA MET A 1 -41.97 55.22 12.42
C MET A 1 -41.94 53.67 12.58
N LYS A 2 -43.07 52.97 12.51
CA LYS A 2 -43.06 51.49 12.64
C LYS A 2 -42.44 50.73 11.43
N LEU A 3 -42.65 51.24 10.21
CA LEU A 3 -42.14 50.62 8.98
C LEU A 3 -40.62 50.69 8.87
N VAL A 4 -39.97 51.76 9.32
CA VAL A 4 -38.51 51.93 9.29
C VAL A 4 -37.82 51.03 10.29
N LYS A 5 -38.48 50.70 11.43
CA LYS A 5 -37.91 49.70 12.41
C LYS A 5 -37.88 48.27 11.85
N TYR A 6 -38.86 47.88 11.04
CA TYR A 6 -38.89 46.53 10.42
C TYR A 6 -37.86 46.38 9.30
N ILE A 7 -37.59 47.45 8.54
CA ILE A 7 -36.57 47.46 7.48
C ILE A 7 -35.14 47.37 8.10
N ILE A 8 -34.91 48.04 9.22
CA ILE A 8 -33.63 47.96 9.94
C ILE A 8 -33.46 46.60 10.60
N LEU A 9 -34.51 45.96 11.16
CA LEU A 9 -34.45 44.62 11.71
C LEU A 9 -34.23 43.55 10.61
N LEU A 10 -34.84 43.72 9.44
CA LEU A 10 -34.68 42.80 8.31
C LEU A 10 -33.27 42.88 7.71
N ASN A 11 -32.68 44.09 7.63
CA ASN A 11 -31.30 44.26 7.20
C ASN A 11 -30.27 43.76 8.25
N MET A 12 -30.60 43.82 9.54
CA MET A 12 -29.74 43.26 10.59
C MET A 12 -29.82 41.73 10.65
N LEU A 13 -30.94 41.11 10.24
CA LEU A 13 -31.08 39.66 10.14
C LEU A 13 -30.37 39.09 8.88
N CYS A 14 -30.30 39.86 7.79
CA CYS A 14 -29.55 39.48 6.58
C CYS A 14 -28.03 39.57 6.73
N VAL A 15 -27.54 40.34 7.71
CA VAL A 15 -26.10 40.45 7.99
C VAL A 15 -25.60 39.32 8.92
N LEU A 16 -26.53 38.61 9.60
CA LEU A 16 -26.20 37.45 10.47
C LEU A 16 -26.29 36.09 9.78
N VAL A 17 -26.79 36.03 8.55
CA VAL A 17 -26.60 34.88 7.66
C VAL A 17 -25.40 35.14 6.73
N GLY A 18 -24.29 35.57 7.32
CA GLY A 18 -22.98 35.41 6.73
C GLY A 18 -22.77 33.92 6.70
N CYS A 19 -22.97 33.28 5.53
CA CYS A 19 -22.30 32.02 5.24
C CYS A 19 -20.86 32.17 5.70
N SER A 20 -20.50 31.57 6.80
CA SER A 20 -19.12 31.22 7.05
C SER A 20 -18.76 30.27 5.91
N VAL A 21 -18.35 30.84 4.78
CA VAL A 21 -17.52 30.10 3.85
C VAL A 21 -16.33 29.68 4.71
N ALA A 22 -16.36 28.46 5.19
CA ALA A 22 -15.23 27.88 5.87
C ALA A 22 -14.05 28.18 4.96
N LYS A 23 -13.08 28.95 5.45
CA LYS A 23 -11.89 29.31 4.70
C LYS A 23 -11.29 27.99 4.30
N LYS A 24 -11.44 27.61 3.00
CA LYS A 24 -10.87 26.35 2.48
C LYS A 24 -9.43 26.38 2.94
N SER A 25 -9.02 25.41 3.72
CA SER A 25 -7.63 25.26 4.15
C SER A 25 -6.78 25.35 2.88
N ASN A 26 -5.65 26.05 2.90
CA ASN A 26 -4.77 26.15 1.73
C ASN A 26 -3.87 24.92 1.61
N ARG A 27 -4.24 23.82 2.24
CA ARG A 27 -3.44 22.58 2.24
C ARG A 27 -3.68 21.80 0.95
N LEU A 28 -2.62 21.20 0.42
CA LEU A 28 -2.70 20.39 -0.79
C LEU A 28 -3.35 19.03 -0.51
N THR A 29 -3.29 18.58 0.74
CA THR A 29 -4.00 17.39 1.21
C THR A 29 -5.51 17.49 1.05
N ASP A 30 -6.10 18.71 1.05
CA ASP A 30 -7.52 18.92 0.81
C ASP A 30 -7.97 18.64 -0.63
N TYR A 31 -7.03 18.56 -1.58
CA TYR A 31 -7.29 18.17 -2.97
C TYR A 31 -7.20 16.64 -3.17
N VAL A 32 -6.74 15.88 -2.19
CA VAL A 32 -6.61 14.44 -2.34
C VAL A 32 -7.92 13.75 -2.00
N ASN A 33 -8.50 13.09 -2.99
CA ASN A 33 -9.65 12.21 -2.83
C ASN A 33 -9.22 10.73 -2.95
N PRO A 34 -9.07 10.01 -1.82
CA PRO A 34 -8.65 8.61 -1.84
C PRO A 34 -9.69 7.66 -2.47
N PHE A 35 -10.90 8.09 -2.75
CA PHE A 35 -11.92 7.26 -3.41
C PHE A 35 -11.83 7.25 -4.93
N ILE A 36 -11.15 8.22 -5.57
CA ILE A 36 -10.97 8.22 -7.03
C ILE A 36 -10.32 6.91 -7.48
N GLY A 37 -10.97 6.17 -8.39
CA GLY A 37 -10.51 4.91 -8.96
C GLY A 37 -10.78 3.67 -8.10
N THR A 38 -11.52 3.78 -6.98
CA THR A 38 -11.92 2.62 -6.16
C THR A 38 -13.15 1.89 -6.70
N ALA A 39 -13.91 2.54 -7.59
CA ALA A 39 -15.05 1.93 -8.26
C ALA A 39 -14.60 0.86 -9.28
N THR A 40 -15.45 -0.14 -9.49
CA THR A 40 -15.24 -1.18 -10.50
C THR A 40 -15.85 -0.77 -11.83
N LEU A 41 -15.32 -1.29 -12.93
CA LEU A 41 -15.84 -1.05 -14.26
C LEU A 41 -16.90 -2.09 -14.60
N TRP A 42 -18.17 -1.68 -14.65
CA TRP A 42 -19.31 -2.50 -15.03
C TRP A 42 -20.03 -2.01 -16.27
N ASP A 43 -19.89 -0.71 -16.57
CA ASP A 43 -20.62 -0.10 -17.67
C ASP A 43 -20.10 -0.66 -19.00
N SER A 44 -20.98 -1.37 -19.68
CA SER A 44 -20.69 -1.94 -20.99
C SER A 44 -20.46 -0.88 -22.08
N THR A 45 -20.94 0.35 -21.87
CA THR A 45 -20.71 1.49 -22.77
C THR A 45 -19.27 1.97 -22.65
N GLU A 46 -18.77 2.09 -21.43
CA GLU A 46 -17.37 2.46 -21.17
C GLU A 46 -16.39 1.37 -21.59
N LEU A 47 -16.73 0.11 -21.31
CA LEU A 47 -15.87 -1.06 -21.62
C LEU A 47 -15.94 -1.46 -23.10
N GLY A 48 -17.00 -1.10 -23.83
CA GLY A 48 -17.25 -1.57 -25.18
C GLY A 48 -17.64 -3.07 -25.27
N TYR A 49 -17.84 -3.74 -24.14
CA TYR A 49 -18.32 -5.13 -24.03
C TYR A 49 -19.06 -5.34 -22.72
N LYS A 50 -19.87 -6.38 -22.63
CA LYS A 50 -20.55 -6.75 -21.39
C LYS A 50 -19.67 -7.67 -20.56
N PRO A 51 -19.15 -7.22 -19.39
CA PRO A 51 -18.32 -8.07 -18.55
C PRO A 51 -19.15 -9.21 -17.93
N THR A 52 -18.55 -10.39 -17.80
CA THR A 52 -19.15 -11.54 -17.10
C THR A 52 -18.87 -11.55 -15.60
N ARG A 53 -17.94 -10.72 -15.15
CA ARG A 53 -17.57 -10.47 -13.77
C ARG A 53 -17.19 -9.01 -13.63
N ARG A 54 -17.10 -8.51 -12.40
CA ARG A 54 -16.56 -7.16 -12.18
C ARG A 54 -15.22 -7.01 -12.87
N ALA A 55 -15.11 -6.02 -13.74
CA ALA A 55 -13.84 -5.60 -14.26
C ALA A 55 -13.15 -4.70 -13.23
N TRP A 56 -11.85 -4.82 -13.14
CA TRP A 56 -11.08 -4.03 -12.22
C TRP A 56 -11.06 -2.56 -12.65
N GLY A 57 -11.25 -1.67 -11.69
CA GLY A 57 -10.98 -0.26 -11.84
C GLY A 57 -9.48 0.02 -11.73
N ALA A 58 -9.09 1.09 -11.03
CA ALA A 58 -7.67 1.37 -10.81
C ALA A 58 -7.06 0.52 -9.68
N GLU A 59 -7.81 -0.39 -9.06
CA GLU A 59 -7.39 -1.26 -7.96
C GLU A 59 -6.67 -0.52 -6.82
N VAL A 60 -7.30 0.51 -6.33
CA VAL A 60 -6.81 1.37 -5.26
C VAL A 60 -7.77 1.33 -4.08
N TYR A 61 -7.32 1.77 -2.93
CA TYR A 61 -8.07 1.72 -1.68
C TYR A 61 -8.04 3.07 -0.95
N PRO A 62 -9.07 3.40 -0.16
CA PRO A 62 -9.18 4.67 0.56
C PRO A 62 -8.57 4.59 1.97
N GLY A 63 -7.51 3.84 2.18
CA GLY A 63 -6.95 3.58 3.50
C GLY A 63 -6.02 4.67 4.05
N ALA A 64 -5.69 4.54 5.34
CA ALA A 64 -4.72 5.37 6.01
C ALA A 64 -3.30 4.82 5.81
N SER A 65 -2.39 5.65 5.30
CA SER A 65 -0.99 5.31 5.08
C SER A 65 -0.11 6.55 5.07
N LEU A 66 1.19 6.37 5.24
CA LEU A 66 2.19 7.39 4.96
C LEU A 66 2.88 7.13 3.60
N PRO A 67 3.61 8.12 3.04
CA PRO A 67 4.40 7.87 1.84
C PRO A 67 5.34 6.68 2.01
N ASN A 68 5.25 5.70 1.10
CA ASN A 68 6.10 4.52 1.06
C ASN A 68 6.17 3.72 2.38
N SER A 69 5.12 3.77 3.21
CA SER A 69 5.09 3.11 4.51
C SER A 69 4.99 1.59 4.41
N MET A 70 5.47 0.89 5.45
CA MET A 70 5.26 -0.54 5.66
C MET A 70 3.78 -0.82 5.90
N VAL A 71 3.14 -0.01 6.73
CA VAL A 71 1.75 -0.17 7.16
C VAL A 71 0.83 0.72 6.33
N GLN A 72 -0.23 0.09 5.81
CA GLN A 72 -1.31 0.73 5.07
C GLN A 72 -2.62 0.16 5.61
N VAL A 73 -3.32 0.93 6.43
CA VAL A 73 -4.55 0.47 7.08
C VAL A 73 -5.71 0.70 6.13
N THR A 74 -6.30 -0.38 5.64
CA THR A 74 -7.35 -0.31 4.62
C THR A 74 -8.58 -1.13 5.00
N PRO A 75 -9.81 -0.66 4.70
CA PRO A 75 -11.00 -1.50 4.82
C PRO A 75 -10.99 -2.61 3.78
N VAL A 76 -11.52 -3.77 4.12
CA VAL A 76 -11.77 -4.89 3.20
C VAL A 76 -13.25 -5.04 3.00
N THR A 77 -13.71 -4.83 1.76
CA THR A 77 -15.09 -5.04 1.33
C THR A 77 -15.25 -6.31 0.50
N MET A 78 -14.15 -6.77 -0.12
CA MET A 78 -14.13 -8.00 -0.91
C MET A 78 -12.79 -8.71 -0.78
N TRP A 79 -12.80 -9.89 -0.19
CA TRP A 79 -11.63 -10.77 -0.15
C TRP A 79 -11.24 -11.23 -1.57
N ARG A 80 -9.94 -11.34 -1.80
CA ARG A 80 -9.35 -11.75 -3.09
C ARG A 80 -9.64 -10.82 -4.27
N SER A 81 -10.14 -9.61 -4.02
CA SER A 81 -10.03 -8.51 -4.97
C SER A 81 -8.62 -7.91 -4.90
N GLY A 82 -8.14 -7.29 -5.97
CA GLY A 82 -6.79 -6.71 -6.00
C GLY A 82 -6.57 -5.72 -4.87
N SER A 83 -7.43 -4.72 -4.74
CA SER A 83 -7.33 -3.67 -3.73
C SER A 83 -7.88 -4.04 -2.35
N GLY A 84 -8.67 -5.10 -2.23
CA GLY A 84 -9.41 -5.43 -1.00
C GLY A 84 -10.66 -4.57 -0.77
N TYR A 85 -10.75 -3.41 -1.39
CA TYR A 85 -11.86 -2.47 -1.32
C TYR A 85 -12.44 -2.21 -2.70
N GLN A 86 -13.76 -2.18 -2.80
CA GLN A 86 -14.51 -1.78 -4.00
C GLN A 86 -15.66 -0.88 -3.59
N TYR A 87 -15.77 0.28 -4.25
CA TYR A 87 -16.71 1.34 -3.86
C TYR A 87 -18.19 0.87 -3.87
N GLU A 88 -18.58 -0.03 -4.77
CA GLU A 88 -19.97 -0.50 -4.88
C GLU A 88 -20.36 -1.55 -3.83
N ASP A 89 -19.42 -1.98 -3.00
CA ASP A 89 -19.71 -2.94 -1.94
C ASP A 89 -20.42 -2.26 -0.76
N THR A 90 -21.23 -3.01 -0.05
CA THR A 90 -22.08 -2.52 1.04
C THR A 90 -21.72 -3.10 2.39
N VAL A 91 -20.64 -3.87 2.48
CA VAL A 91 -20.17 -4.50 3.71
C VAL A 91 -18.66 -4.33 3.88
N ILE A 92 -18.24 -4.20 5.14
CA ILE A 92 -16.83 -4.22 5.55
C ILE A 92 -16.59 -5.44 6.43
N TYR A 93 -15.58 -6.24 6.07
CA TYR A 93 -15.15 -7.41 6.84
C TYR A 93 -14.16 -7.04 7.93
N ALA A 94 -13.15 -6.22 7.61
CA ALA A 94 -12.09 -5.87 8.55
C ALA A 94 -11.27 -4.67 8.04
N PHE A 95 -10.38 -4.17 8.90
CA PHE A 95 -9.25 -3.30 8.52
C PHE A 95 -7.99 -4.15 8.51
N VAL A 96 -7.25 -4.10 7.40
CA VAL A 96 -6.01 -4.83 7.16
C VAL A 96 -4.82 -3.87 7.06
N HIS A 97 -3.57 -4.36 7.10
CA HIS A 97 -2.44 -3.50 7.44
C HIS A 97 -1.31 -3.50 6.42
N THR A 98 -1.40 -4.24 5.33
CA THR A 98 -0.32 -4.26 4.34
C THR A 98 -0.83 -4.45 2.92
N SER A 99 -0.12 -3.80 1.99
CA SER A 99 -0.39 -3.85 0.57
C SER A 99 0.92 -4.04 -0.21
N LYS A 100 0.80 -4.52 -1.43
CA LYS A 100 1.90 -4.69 -2.37
C LYS A 100 1.50 -4.11 -3.73
N GLY A 101 1.67 -2.81 -3.89
CA GLY A 101 1.19 -2.06 -5.05
C GLY A 101 -0.33 -2.05 -5.08
N HIS A 102 -0.91 -2.43 -6.21
CA HIS A 102 -2.34 -2.63 -6.37
C HIS A 102 -2.85 -3.92 -5.68
N TRP A 103 -1.95 -4.81 -5.25
CA TRP A 103 -2.31 -6.00 -4.48
C TRP A 103 -2.32 -5.70 -3.00
N ASN A 104 -3.51 -5.58 -2.43
CA ASN A 104 -3.67 -5.57 -0.99
C ASN A 104 -3.50 -7.02 -0.48
N LEU A 105 -2.49 -7.25 0.34
CA LEU A 105 -2.21 -8.57 0.91
C LEU A 105 -3.24 -8.96 1.96
N CYS A 106 -3.96 -7.96 2.51
CA CYS A 106 -4.98 -8.13 3.53
C CYS A 106 -4.47 -8.87 4.77
N TYR A 107 -3.24 -8.55 5.22
CA TYR A 107 -2.68 -9.18 6.41
C TYR A 107 -3.22 -8.55 7.70
N VAL A 108 -3.30 -9.40 8.71
CA VAL A 108 -3.69 -9.08 10.10
C VAL A 108 -5.01 -8.29 10.15
N PRO A 109 -6.15 -8.91 9.76
CA PRO A 109 -7.45 -8.25 9.76
C PRO A 109 -7.98 -8.03 11.17
N PHE A 110 -8.36 -6.79 11.52
CA PHE A 110 -9.01 -6.42 12.77
C PHE A 110 -10.30 -5.64 12.51
N ILE A 111 -11.32 -5.83 13.34
CA ILE A 111 -12.55 -5.03 13.35
C ILE A 111 -13.13 -4.91 14.77
N GLY A 112 -13.57 -3.72 15.14
CA GLY A 112 -14.37 -3.52 16.36
C GLY A 112 -15.76 -4.14 16.20
N VAL A 113 -16.19 -4.93 17.20
CA VAL A 113 -17.49 -5.61 17.21
C VAL A 113 -18.14 -5.48 18.58
N SER A 114 -19.43 -5.72 18.67
CA SER A 114 -20.20 -5.72 19.92
C SER A 114 -21.24 -6.85 19.93
N GLY A 115 -21.68 -7.24 21.12
CA GLY A 115 -22.70 -8.27 21.28
C GLY A 115 -22.23 -9.68 20.95
N GLU A 116 -23.14 -10.48 20.39
CA GLU A 116 -22.85 -11.84 19.93
C GLU A 116 -22.18 -11.80 18.56
N VAL A 117 -21.14 -12.60 18.37
CA VAL A 117 -20.33 -12.64 17.15
C VAL A 117 -20.41 -14.04 16.55
N GLU A 118 -20.81 -14.11 15.29
CA GLU A 118 -20.83 -15.35 14.50
C GLU A 118 -19.71 -15.33 13.45
N PRO A 119 -18.86 -16.37 13.33
CA PRO A 119 -17.70 -16.41 12.43
C PRO A 119 -18.01 -16.13 10.97
N LYS A 120 -19.13 -16.60 10.44
CA LYS A 120 -19.52 -16.41 9.02
C LYS A 120 -20.06 -15.03 8.71
N THR A 121 -20.64 -14.34 9.68
CA THR A 121 -21.43 -13.13 9.46
C THR A 121 -20.94 -11.94 10.28
N TYR A 122 -19.69 -11.97 10.75
CA TYR A 122 -19.11 -10.89 11.57
C TYR A 122 -18.96 -9.55 10.86
N TYR A 123 -19.02 -9.50 9.53
CA TYR A 123 -18.95 -8.26 8.76
C TYR A 123 -20.08 -7.29 9.12
N SER A 124 -19.86 -6.02 8.87
CA SER A 124 -20.86 -4.96 9.07
C SER A 124 -21.26 -4.33 7.76
N SER A 125 -22.57 -4.01 7.61
CA SER A 125 -23.02 -3.06 6.61
C SER A 125 -22.49 -1.66 6.90
N TYR A 126 -22.39 -0.83 5.86
CA TYR A 126 -22.00 0.58 5.94
C TYR A 126 -22.63 1.38 4.80
N SER A 127 -22.63 2.71 4.94
CA SER A 127 -23.05 3.66 3.91
C SER A 127 -21.94 4.65 3.64
N HIS A 128 -21.74 5.02 2.36
CA HIS A 128 -20.81 6.07 1.96
C HIS A 128 -21.17 7.46 2.52
N GLU A 129 -22.42 7.68 2.94
CA GLU A 129 -22.83 8.91 3.65
C GLU A 129 -22.12 9.06 5.01
N HIS A 130 -21.65 7.94 5.57
CA HIS A 130 -20.96 7.86 6.84
C HIS A 130 -19.54 7.29 6.71
N GLU A 131 -18.95 7.46 5.52
CA GLU A 131 -17.59 7.08 5.19
C GLU A 131 -16.78 8.32 4.80
N SER A 132 -15.54 8.40 5.23
CA SER A 132 -14.62 9.47 4.82
C SER A 132 -13.18 9.01 4.79
N ALA A 133 -12.39 9.56 3.87
CA ALA A 133 -10.97 9.30 3.74
C ALA A 133 -10.22 10.59 3.40
N SER A 134 -9.01 10.70 3.93
CA SER A 134 -8.03 11.73 3.58
C SER A 134 -6.61 11.17 3.74
N PRO A 135 -5.57 11.83 3.22
CA PRO A 135 -4.21 11.34 3.40
C PRO A 135 -3.86 11.04 4.85
N GLY A 136 -3.56 9.77 5.16
CA GLY A 136 -3.23 9.32 6.50
C GLY A 136 -4.42 9.03 7.42
N TYR A 137 -5.65 9.09 6.93
CA TYR A 137 -6.86 8.88 7.74
C TYR A 137 -7.97 8.21 6.96
N TYR A 138 -8.73 7.34 7.65
CA TYR A 138 -9.97 6.76 7.15
C TYR A 138 -10.96 6.60 8.29
N GLN A 139 -12.24 6.78 8.00
CA GLN A 139 -13.36 6.63 8.93
C GLN A 139 -14.55 5.99 8.24
N VAL A 140 -15.28 5.14 8.98
CA VAL A 140 -16.56 4.58 8.55
C VAL A 140 -17.43 4.22 9.75
N TYR A 141 -18.74 4.29 9.56
CA TYR A 141 -19.71 3.81 10.55
C TYR A 141 -20.12 2.36 10.27
N LEU A 142 -19.86 1.49 11.22
CA LEU A 142 -20.20 0.06 11.18
C LEU A 142 -21.63 -0.13 11.71
N GLU A 143 -22.62 -0.19 10.81
CA GLU A 143 -24.04 -0.14 11.15
C GLU A 143 -24.49 -1.31 12.01
N LYS A 144 -24.03 -2.55 11.71
CA LYS A 144 -24.38 -3.76 12.47
C LYS A 144 -24.04 -3.65 13.94
N TYR A 145 -22.96 -2.96 14.26
CA TYR A 145 -22.39 -2.89 15.60
C TYR A 145 -22.58 -1.53 16.28
N ASP A 146 -23.15 -0.56 15.57
CA ASP A 146 -23.32 0.82 16.05
C ASP A 146 -21.99 1.47 16.49
N ILE A 147 -20.96 1.29 15.65
CA ILE A 147 -19.59 1.71 15.96
C ILE A 147 -19.09 2.70 14.90
N ASN A 148 -18.58 3.86 15.34
CA ASN A 148 -17.75 4.69 14.49
C ASN A 148 -16.30 4.20 14.56
N ALA A 149 -15.76 3.72 13.43
CA ALA A 149 -14.40 3.23 13.31
C ALA A 149 -13.53 4.28 12.61
N GLU A 150 -12.45 4.68 13.26
CA GLU A 150 -11.45 5.62 12.74
C GLU A 150 -10.08 4.93 12.74
N VAL A 151 -9.30 5.13 11.68
CA VAL A 151 -7.95 4.59 11.60
C VAL A 151 -6.96 5.62 11.07
N THR A 152 -5.74 5.58 11.58
CA THR A 152 -4.58 6.35 11.12
C THR A 152 -3.32 5.51 11.26
N SER A 153 -2.18 5.96 10.73
CA SER A 153 -0.95 5.17 10.74
C SER A 153 0.31 6.02 10.87
N THR A 154 1.39 5.35 11.23
CA THR A 154 2.77 5.82 11.05
C THR A 154 3.48 4.96 9.99
N LEU A 155 4.79 5.00 9.89
CA LEU A 155 5.52 4.19 8.91
C LEU A 155 5.33 2.68 9.14
N ARG A 156 5.28 2.26 10.43
CA ARG A 156 5.27 0.83 10.84
C ARG A 156 4.15 0.47 11.79
N CYS A 157 3.28 1.43 12.12
CA CYS A 157 2.24 1.20 13.12
C CYS A 157 0.87 1.65 12.63
N ALA A 158 -0.18 1.02 13.14
CA ALA A 158 -1.57 1.38 12.93
C ALA A 158 -2.22 1.82 14.24
N TYR A 159 -3.09 2.81 14.17
CA TYR A 159 -3.91 3.24 15.28
C TYR A 159 -5.38 3.15 14.90
N HIS A 160 -6.12 2.30 15.60
CA HIS A 160 -7.57 2.17 15.45
C HIS A 160 -8.26 2.78 16.65
N LYS A 161 -9.37 3.44 16.39
CA LYS A 161 -10.25 3.99 17.42
C LYS A 161 -11.68 3.61 17.08
N TYR A 162 -12.32 2.87 17.97
CA TYR A 162 -13.68 2.41 17.83
C TYR A 162 -14.56 3.07 18.89
N THR A 163 -15.45 3.97 18.47
CA THR A 163 -16.41 4.65 19.34
C THR A 163 -17.74 3.90 19.29
N TYR A 164 -18.11 3.28 20.39
CA TYR A 164 -19.34 2.52 20.54
C TYR A 164 -20.45 3.44 21.04
N LYS A 165 -21.56 3.52 20.31
CA LYS A 165 -22.65 4.45 20.62
C LYS A 165 -23.35 4.13 21.94
N ASP A 166 -23.54 2.85 22.24
CA ASP A 166 -24.21 2.38 23.46
C ASP A 166 -23.26 1.83 24.54
N GLY A 167 -21.94 1.87 24.31
CA GLY A 167 -20.90 1.41 25.25
C GLY A 167 -20.94 -0.07 25.60
N LYS A 168 -21.75 -0.86 24.92
CA LYS A 168 -22.00 -2.26 25.25
C LYS A 168 -20.89 -3.17 24.77
N ASN A 169 -20.36 -4.01 25.69
CA ASN A 169 -19.53 -5.19 25.40
C ASN A 169 -18.52 -4.96 24.26
N LYS A 170 -17.63 -4.01 24.46
CA LYS A 170 -16.54 -3.72 23.52
C LYS A 170 -15.74 -4.99 23.26
N LYS A 171 -15.58 -5.34 22.00
CA LYS A 171 -14.80 -6.50 21.54
C LYS A 171 -13.99 -6.10 20.31
N LEU A 172 -12.87 -6.78 20.13
CA LEU A 172 -12.09 -6.72 18.89
C LEU A 172 -12.07 -8.11 18.26
N LEU A 173 -12.44 -8.21 16.99
CA LEU A 173 -12.31 -9.44 16.24
C LEU A 173 -11.04 -9.39 15.37
N ALA A 174 -10.32 -10.52 15.34
CA ALA A 174 -9.17 -10.77 14.50
C ALA A 174 -9.45 -11.99 13.60
N ASP A 175 -9.49 -11.81 12.28
CA ASP A 175 -9.66 -12.89 11.30
C ASP A 175 -8.30 -13.29 10.70
N LEU A 176 -7.42 -13.81 11.53
CA LEU A 176 -6.05 -14.16 11.13
C LEU A 176 -5.99 -15.43 10.24
N ALA A 177 -7.05 -16.18 10.13
CA ALA A 177 -7.13 -17.32 9.21
C ALA A 177 -7.31 -16.88 7.75
N ARG A 178 -7.58 -15.59 7.49
CA ARG A 178 -7.91 -15.07 6.16
C ARG A 178 -6.96 -13.97 5.72
N SER A 179 -6.59 -14.01 4.45
CA SER A 179 -5.90 -12.94 3.72
C SER A 179 -6.14 -13.07 2.22
N ASN A 180 -5.63 -12.15 1.40
CA ASN A 180 -5.66 -12.31 -0.06
C ASN A 180 -4.67 -13.36 -0.56
N GLU A 181 -3.67 -13.72 0.23
CA GLU A 181 -2.79 -14.85 0.00
C GLU A 181 -3.21 -16.07 0.85
N HIS A 182 -2.68 -17.24 0.54
CA HIS A 182 -2.95 -18.44 1.34
C HIS A 182 -2.27 -18.35 2.71
N VAL A 183 -3.05 -18.29 3.77
CA VAL A 183 -2.56 -18.32 5.14
C VAL A 183 -2.11 -19.75 5.49
N LYS A 184 -0.85 -19.88 5.88
CA LYS A 184 -0.20 -21.16 6.25
C LYS A 184 -0.23 -21.40 7.74
N ASP A 185 -0.15 -20.32 8.52
CA ASP A 185 -0.08 -20.36 9.98
C ASP A 185 -0.38 -18.98 10.56
N TRP A 186 -0.91 -18.92 11.77
CA TRP A 186 -1.15 -17.69 12.51
C TRP A 186 -1.22 -17.94 14.00
N LYS A 187 -1.00 -16.89 14.79
CA LYS A 187 -1.11 -16.94 16.24
C LYS A 187 -1.62 -15.61 16.78
N LEU A 188 -2.46 -15.69 17.80
CA LEU A 188 -2.88 -14.57 18.64
C LEU A 188 -2.84 -15.00 20.09
N GLU A 189 -2.12 -14.27 20.93
CA GLU A 189 -2.06 -14.58 22.36
C GLU A 189 -2.05 -13.32 23.22
N LYS A 190 -2.71 -13.41 24.38
CA LYS A 190 -2.64 -12.38 25.41
C LYS A 190 -1.25 -12.42 26.04
N ARG A 191 -0.56 -11.27 26.05
CA ARG A 191 0.77 -11.12 26.63
C ARG A 191 0.72 -10.48 28.00
N ASP A 192 -0.16 -9.47 28.19
CA ASP A 192 -0.32 -8.72 29.44
C ASP A 192 -1.79 -8.26 29.57
N ASN A 193 -2.09 -7.49 30.61
CA ASN A 193 -3.44 -7.02 30.89
C ASN A 193 -4.09 -6.24 29.74
N ASN A 194 -3.31 -5.48 28.98
CA ASN A 194 -3.77 -4.67 27.87
C ASN A 194 -2.93 -4.90 26.60
N VAL A 195 -2.19 -6.00 26.53
CA VAL A 195 -1.29 -6.34 25.42
C VAL A 195 -1.63 -7.71 24.85
N PHE A 196 -1.76 -7.79 23.55
CA PHE A 196 -1.74 -9.04 22.83
C PHE A 196 -0.74 -9.00 21.68
N ILE A 197 -0.23 -10.16 21.32
CA ILE A 197 0.80 -10.32 20.29
C ILE A 197 0.40 -11.43 19.34
N GLY A 198 1.04 -11.45 18.18
CA GLY A 198 0.84 -12.55 17.26
C GLY A 198 1.56 -12.36 15.93
N TYR A 199 1.20 -13.22 15.01
CA TYR A 199 1.65 -13.17 13.63
C TYR A 199 0.65 -13.80 12.68
N GLN A 200 0.77 -13.44 11.41
CA GLN A 200 0.12 -14.13 10.30
C GLN A 200 1.18 -14.50 9.26
N LYS A 201 1.23 -15.78 8.89
CA LYS A 201 2.16 -16.31 7.89
C LYS A 201 1.39 -16.69 6.63
N ALA A 202 1.58 -15.92 5.58
CA ALA A 202 1.03 -16.18 4.26
C ALA A 202 2.18 -16.20 3.23
N GLY A 203 2.30 -15.27 2.31
CA GLY A 203 3.48 -15.10 1.45
C GLY A 203 4.73 -14.70 2.24
N SER A 204 4.55 -13.84 3.24
CA SER A 204 5.56 -13.49 4.26
C SER A 204 4.98 -13.72 5.65
N THR A 205 5.83 -13.70 6.68
CA THR A 205 5.36 -13.64 8.07
C THR A 205 5.29 -12.18 8.50
N PHE A 206 4.13 -11.75 9.01
CA PHE A 206 3.91 -10.40 9.49
C PHE A 206 3.55 -10.46 10.96
N TYR A 207 4.47 -10.02 11.80
CA TYR A 207 4.37 -10.02 13.25
C TYR A 207 3.72 -8.72 13.72
N PHE A 208 3.02 -8.79 14.85
CA PHE A 208 2.43 -7.61 15.47
C PHE A 208 2.52 -7.64 16.99
N TYR A 209 2.60 -6.44 17.57
CA TYR A 209 2.50 -6.15 18.98
C TYR A 209 1.44 -5.08 19.19
N ALA A 210 0.39 -5.41 19.93
CA ALA A 210 -0.80 -4.58 20.04
C ALA A 210 -1.06 -4.18 21.50
N VAL A 211 -1.32 -2.89 21.71
CA VAL A 211 -1.64 -2.29 23.02
C VAL A 211 -3.02 -1.65 22.94
N THR A 212 -3.87 -1.94 23.93
CA THR A 212 -5.20 -1.36 24.08
C THR A 212 -5.29 -0.47 25.32
N ASN A 213 -6.20 0.49 25.31
CA ASN A 213 -6.52 1.29 26.49
C ASN A 213 -7.43 0.53 27.50
N HIS A 214 -8.08 -0.57 27.08
CA HIS A 214 -8.91 -1.43 27.92
C HIS A 214 -8.17 -2.69 28.36
N LYS A 215 -8.50 -3.21 29.54
CA LYS A 215 -7.94 -4.48 30.03
C LYS A 215 -8.59 -5.66 29.33
N ILE A 216 -7.78 -6.56 28.82
CA ILE A 216 -8.20 -7.80 28.16
C ILE A 216 -8.68 -8.80 29.20
N ARG A 217 -9.93 -9.26 29.11
CA ARG A 217 -10.46 -10.37 29.90
C ARG A 217 -9.85 -11.68 29.42
N ASN A 218 -10.13 -12.04 28.17
CA ASN A 218 -9.64 -13.25 27.52
C ASN A 218 -9.61 -13.05 26.01
N ILE A 219 -8.97 -13.99 25.32
CA ILE A 219 -9.07 -14.17 23.88
C ILE A 219 -9.70 -15.52 23.67
N GLU A 220 -10.77 -15.58 22.90
CA GLU A 220 -11.48 -16.80 22.54
C GLU A 220 -11.44 -17.04 21.05
N SER A 221 -11.35 -18.31 20.64
CA SER A 221 -11.51 -18.73 19.24
C SER A 221 -12.97 -19.12 19.02
N LEU A 222 -13.58 -18.53 18.01
CA LEU A 222 -14.89 -18.90 17.51
C LEU A 222 -14.70 -19.59 16.17
N LYS A 223 -15.28 -20.78 16.04
CA LYS A 223 -15.08 -21.61 14.87
C LYS A 223 -16.39 -22.24 14.41
N ASP A 224 -16.60 -22.27 13.11
CA ASP A 224 -17.56 -23.11 12.43
C ASP A 224 -16.85 -24.06 11.44
N ASP A 225 -17.60 -24.70 10.55
CA ASP A 225 -17.03 -25.68 9.60
C ASP A 225 -16.04 -25.07 8.59
N GLU A 226 -16.09 -23.76 8.35
CA GLU A 226 -15.33 -23.10 7.28
C GLU A 226 -14.49 -21.92 7.75
N THR A 227 -14.83 -21.32 8.90
CA THR A 227 -14.27 -20.06 9.36
C THR A 227 -13.81 -20.15 10.80
N GLU A 228 -12.63 -19.65 11.09
CA GLU A 228 -12.11 -19.51 12.45
C GLU A 228 -11.67 -18.05 12.66
N VAL A 229 -12.19 -17.41 13.70
CA VAL A 229 -11.85 -16.05 14.10
C VAL A 229 -11.51 -15.99 15.57
N SER A 230 -10.69 -15.04 15.96
CA SER A 230 -10.38 -14.77 17.38
C SER A 230 -11.10 -13.52 17.84
N VAL A 231 -11.64 -13.56 19.04
CA VAL A 231 -12.30 -12.41 19.68
C VAL A 231 -11.59 -12.05 20.96
N VAL A 232 -11.08 -10.83 21.02
CA VAL A 232 -10.51 -10.22 22.22
C VAL A 232 -11.65 -9.58 22.99
N ASN A 233 -11.96 -10.14 24.17
CA ASN A 233 -12.96 -9.62 25.09
C ASN A 233 -12.29 -8.73 26.13
N PHE A 234 -12.86 -7.56 26.40
CA PHE A 234 -12.37 -6.63 27.40
C PHE A 234 -13.13 -6.73 28.72
N LEU A 235 -12.51 -6.33 29.80
CA LEU A 235 -13.18 -6.16 31.07
C LEU A 235 -14.15 -4.99 30.97
N ASP A 236 -15.34 -5.17 31.56
CA ASP A 236 -16.34 -4.11 31.60
C ASP A 236 -15.71 -2.90 32.33
N ASN A 237 -15.68 -1.79 31.66
CA ASN A 237 -15.38 -0.50 32.27
C ASN A 237 -16.69 0.24 32.43
N ASP A 238 -16.91 0.85 33.60
CA ASP A 238 -18.11 1.66 33.89
C ASP A 238 -18.20 2.92 33.01
N ASP A 239 -17.12 3.28 32.30
CA ASP A 239 -17.09 4.41 31.38
C ASP A 239 -17.49 3.98 29.95
N ILE A 240 -18.80 4.12 29.71
CA ILE A 240 -19.45 3.81 28.44
C ILE A 240 -18.95 4.72 27.32
N ALA A 241 -18.49 5.93 27.61
CA ALA A 241 -18.12 6.95 26.66
C ALA A 241 -16.69 6.79 26.11
N GLU A 242 -15.81 6.04 26.78
CA GLU A 242 -14.43 5.87 26.35
C GLU A 242 -14.33 4.94 25.11
N PRO A 243 -13.78 5.41 23.96
CA PRO A 243 -13.59 4.56 22.81
C PRO A 243 -12.59 3.42 23.09
N LEU A 244 -12.74 2.30 22.38
CA LEU A 244 -11.67 1.29 22.33
C LEU A 244 -10.58 1.82 21.40
N GLU A 245 -9.42 2.05 21.95
CA GLU A 245 -8.21 2.43 21.22
C GLU A 245 -7.27 1.23 21.11
N LEU A 246 -6.76 1.00 19.91
CA LEU A 246 -5.82 -0.08 19.61
C LEU A 246 -4.63 0.50 18.85
N LYS A 247 -3.44 0.42 19.45
CA LYS A 247 -2.17 0.77 18.82
C LYS A 247 -1.42 -0.51 18.47
N VAL A 248 -1.03 -0.66 17.22
CA VAL A 248 -0.40 -1.89 16.72
C VAL A 248 0.89 -1.54 16.02
N GLY A 249 2.01 -2.05 16.53
CA GLY A 249 3.28 -2.08 15.80
C GLY A 249 3.39 -3.36 14.97
N PHE A 250 4.03 -3.25 13.81
CA PHE A 250 4.23 -4.36 12.88
C PHE A 250 5.69 -4.53 12.51
N SER A 251 6.07 -5.75 12.14
CA SER A 251 7.39 -6.10 11.66
C SER A 251 7.34 -7.36 10.79
N TYR A 252 8.23 -7.44 9.81
CA TYR A 252 8.49 -8.69 9.07
C TYR A 252 9.54 -9.58 9.77
N VAL A 253 10.18 -9.09 10.84
CA VAL A 253 11.30 -9.75 11.53
C VAL A 253 10.83 -10.50 12.77
N SER A 254 10.21 -9.80 13.73
CA SER A 254 9.81 -10.39 15.02
C SER A 254 8.74 -9.57 15.74
N VAL A 255 8.15 -10.15 16.80
CA VAL A 255 7.25 -9.46 17.72
C VAL A 255 8.00 -8.38 18.52
N GLU A 256 9.26 -8.63 18.86
CA GLU A 256 10.12 -7.70 19.56
C GLU A 256 10.37 -6.44 18.72
N ASN A 257 10.67 -6.60 17.43
CA ASN A 257 10.83 -5.48 16.50
C ASN A 257 9.49 -4.72 16.31
N ALA A 258 8.37 -5.43 16.23
CA ALA A 258 7.05 -4.81 16.19
C ALA A 258 6.77 -3.95 17.43
N LYS A 259 7.21 -4.40 18.63
CA LYS A 259 7.15 -3.63 19.87
C LYS A 259 8.03 -2.39 19.80
N GLU A 260 9.29 -2.51 19.40
CA GLU A 260 10.22 -1.38 19.24
C GLU A 260 9.67 -0.32 18.26
N ASN A 261 9.12 -0.75 17.12
CA ASN A 261 8.47 0.13 16.17
C ASN A 261 7.31 0.90 16.83
N LEU A 262 6.47 0.22 17.61
CA LEU A 262 5.35 0.85 18.31
C LEU A 262 5.81 1.86 19.35
N GLU A 263 6.78 1.49 20.18
CA GLU A 263 7.34 2.34 21.23
C GLU A 263 7.96 3.62 20.64
N GLY A 264 8.70 3.48 19.55
CA GLY A 264 9.38 4.59 18.88
C GLY A 264 8.45 5.52 18.10
N GLU A 265 7.40 5.00 17.49
CA GLU A 265 6.59 5.78 16.54
C GLU A 265 5.26 6.29 17.11
N MET A 266 4.59 5.52 17.98
CA MET A 266 3.16 5.77 18.26
C MET A 266 2.74 5.63 19.72
N LEU A 267 3.39 4.80 20.54
CA LEU A 267 2.85 4.40 21.84
C LEU A 267 2.49 5.58 22.75
N ALA A 268 3.32 6.62 22.79
CA ALA A 268 3.13 7.81 23.63
C ALA A 268 2.17 8.86 23.03
N LYS A 269 1.69 8.67 21.81
CA LYS A 269 0.90 9.69 21.09
C LYS A 269 -0.59 9.42 21.17
N SER A 270 -1.39 10.47 21.18
CA SER A 270 -2.85 10.39 21.01
C SER A 270 -3.22 10.14 19.55
N PHE A 271 -4.46 9.69 19.30
CA PHE A 271 -4.98 9.49 17.95
C PHE A 271 -4.90 10.78 17.11
N SER A 272 -5.28 11.91 17.68
CA SER A 272 -5.23 13.19 16.98
C SER A 272 -3.81 13.63 16.61
N GLN A 273 -2.82 13.38 17.46
CA GLN A 273 -1.40 13.66 17.16
C GLN A 273 -0.92 12.82 15.98
N VAL A 274 -1.16 11.49 15.99
CA VAL A 274 -0.76 10.62 14.89
C VAL A 274 -1.43 11.02 13.58
N ARG A 275 -2.74 11.31 13.60
CA ARG A 275 -3.49 11.79 12.43
C ARG A 275 -2.91 13.08 11.86
N THR A 276 -2.62 14.06 12.72
CA THR A 276 -2.02 15.34 12.29
C THR A 276 -0.65 15.14 11.67
N GLU A 277 0.22 14.34 12.31
CA GLU A 277 1.55 14.04 11.78
C GLU A 277 1.49 13.28 10.43
N ALA A 278 0.52 12.39 10.26
CA ALA A 278 0.30 11.69 9.01
C ALA A 278 -0.12 12.65 7.89
N GLU A 279 -1.05 13.55 8.15
CA GLU A 279 -1.47 14.59 7.20
C GLU A 279 -0.30 15.53 6.86
N GLU A 280 0.48 15.96 7.84
CA GLU A 280 1.67 16.81 7.64
C GLU A 280 2.74 16.12 6.79
N SER A 281 2.94 14.82 6.95
CA SER A 281 3.85 14.03 6.13
C SER A 281 3.44 14.07 4.64
N TRP A 282 2.15 13.93 4.37
CA TRP A 282 1.60 14.05 3.02
C TRP A 282 1.68 15.48 2.48
N GLU A 283 1.31 16.49 3.27
CA GLU A 283 1.41 17.89 2.87
C GLU A 283 2.85 18.26 2.48
N LYS A 284 3.83 17.81 3.26
CA LYS A 284 5.25 17.99 2.96
C LYS A 284 5.66 17.37 1.63
N LEU A 285 5.16 16.18 1.30
CA LEU A 285 5.45 15.51 0.03
C LEU A 285 4.74 16.21 -1.13
N LEU A 286 3.44 16.46 -1.00
CA LEU A 286 2.62 17.07 -2.05
C LEU A 286 3.07 18.50 -2.38
N SER A 287 3.56 19.24 -1.37
CA SER A 287 4.04 20.62 -1.54
C SER A 287 5.30 20.74 -2.41
N LYS A 288 5.97 19.63 -2.74
CA LYS A 288 7.10 19.61 -3.68
C LYS A 288 6.70 19.95 -5.13
N ILE A 289 5.41 19.77 -5.46
CA ILE A 289 4.83 20.21 -6.73
C ILE A 289 3.61 21.08 -6.45
N ARG A 290 3.64 22.34 -6.85
CA ARG A 290 2.53 23.28 -6.72
C ARG A 290 1.91 23.58 -8.06
N VAL A 291 0.68 23.13 -8.27
CA VAL A 291 -0.09 23.42 -9.47
C VAL A 291 -0.75 24.81 -9.33
N ILE A 292 -0.55 25.68 -10.32
CA ILE A 292 -1.16 27.00 -10.41
C ILE A 292 -2.07 27.03 -11.64
N GLY A 293 -3.31 27.46 -11.46
CA GLY A 293 -4.32 27.43 -12.53
C GLY A 293 -5.07 26.11 -12.56
N GLY A 294 -5.82 25.85 -13.63
CA GLY A 294 -6.73 24.72 -13.74
C GLY A 294 -8.00 24.85 -12.90
N THR A 295 -8.93 23.94 -13.09
CA THR A 295 -10.15 23.81 -12.28
C THR A 295 -9.85 23.11 -10.96
N GLU A 296 -10.78 23.15 -10.02
CA GLU A 296 -10.67 22.41 -8.75
C GLU A 296 -10.66 20.89 -8.99
N GLU A 297 -11.43 20.39 -9.97
CA GLU A 297 -11.48 19.00 -10.36
C GLU A 297 -10.14 18.51 -10.95
N GLU A 298 -9.51 19.33 -11.81
CA GLU A 298 -8.17 19.02 -12.34
C GLU A 298 -7.12 18.96 -11.23
N LYS A 299 -7.20 19.83 -10.23
CA LYS A 299 -6.31 19.80 -9.06
C LYS A 299 -6.60 18.57 -8.19
N GLU A 300 -7.86 18.23 -7.95
CA GLU A 300 -8.25 17.01 -7.23
C GLU A 300 -7.69 15.76 -7.93
N THR A 301 -7.86 15.66 -9.23
CA THR A 301 -7.32 14.55 -10.04
C THR A 301 -5.79 14.51 -9.95
N PHE A 302 -5.11 15.65 -10.12
CA PHE A 302 -3.66 15.73 -10.05
C PHE A 302 -3.14 15.30 -8.68
N TYR A 303 -3.62 15.90 -7.59
CA TYR A 303 -3.11 15.60 -6.25
C TYR A 303 -3.50 14.21 -5.78
N SER A 304 -4.65 13.67 -6.17
CA SER A 304 -5.05 12.30 -5.87
C SER A 304 -4.17 11.27 -6.58
N THR A 305 -3.84 11.48 -7.84
CA THR A 305 -2.93 10.61 -8.59
C THR A 305 -1.46 10.76 -8.12
N PHE A 306 -1.05 11.98 -7.76
CA PHE A 306 0.26 12.25 -7.18
C PHE A 306 0.41 11.57 -5.80
N TYR A 307 -0.58 11.66 -4.92
CA TYR A 307 -0.64 10.92 -3.65
C TYR A 307 -0.45 9.41 -3.88
N ARG A 308 -1.18 8.81 -4.82
CA ARG A 308 -1.11 7.36 -5.10
C ARG A 308 0.24 6.91 -5.61
N SER A 309 0.98 7.77 -6.30
CA SER A 309 2.31 7.45 -6.80
C SER A 309 3.33 7.12 -5.70
N PHE A 310 3.04 7.49 -4.44
CA PHE A 310 3.92 7.27 -3.29
C PHE A 310 3.38 6.25 -2.28
N LEU A 311 2.32 5.51 -2.59
CA LEU A 311 1.89 4.38 -1.79
C LEU A 311 2.79 3.15 -1.98
N TRP A 312 3.58 3.12 -3.04
CA TRP A 312 4.45 2.02 -3.44
C TRP A 312 5.76 2.55 -4.05
N PRO A 313 6.95 1.92 -3.88
CA PRO A 313 7.25 0.71 -3.10
C PRO A 313 7.13 0.94 -1.59
N ILE A 314 6.87 -0.14 -0.83
CA ILE A 314 6.72 -0.08 0.62
C ILE A 314 8.02 -0.37 1.36
N LEU A 315 8.17 0.25 2.52
CA LEU A 315 9.22 -0.02 3.49
C LEU A 315 9.08 -1.44 4.04
N LEU A 316 10.19 -2.17 4.17
CA LEU A 316 10.24 -3.52 4.75
C LEU A 316 11.16 -3.60 5.97
N SER A 317 11.99 -2.58 6.23
CA SER A 317 12.88 -2.56 7.38
C SER A 317 12.23 -1.92 8.60
N ASP A 318 12.56 -2.44 9.77
CA ASP A 318 12.16 -1.93 11.08
C ASP A 318 12.90 -0.64 11.45
N ALA A 319 12.51 0.00 12.55
CA ALA A 319 13.10 1.26 13.00
C ALA A 319 14.58 1.11 13.38
N ASN A 320 14.99 -0.07 13.89
CA ASN A 320 16.37 -0.43 14.18
C ASN A 320 17.20 -0.75 12.90
N GLY A 321 16.58 -0.73 11.71
CA GLY A 321 17.21 -1.02 10.42
C GLY A 321 17.23 -2.50 10.03
N GLU A 322 16.70 -3.39 10.85
CA GLU A 322 16.60 -4.82 10.53
C GLU A 322 15.51 -5.12 9.51
N PHE A 323 15.75 -6.11 8.68
CA PHE A 323 14.80 -6.66 7.71
C PHE A 323 15.13 -8.12 7.39
N VAL A 324 14.19 -8.84 6.76
CA VAL A 324 14.40 -10.20 6.26
C VAL A 324 14.87 -10.12 4.81
N ASP A 325 16.07 -10.64 4.54
CA ASP A 325 16.64 -10.70 3.19
C ASP A 325 15.97 -11.79 2.32
N ALA A 326 16.39 -11.91 1.05
CA ALA A 326 15.83 -12.91 0.13
C ALA A 326 16.20 -14.36 0.48
N ASN A 327 17.17 -14.59 1.37
CA ASN A 327 17.51 -15.91 1.93
C ASN A 327 16.73 -16.24 3.19
N GLY A 328 15.92 -15.29 3.71
CA GLY A 328 15.18 -15.45 4.96
C GLY A 328 15.99 -15.13 6.22
N ASN A 329 17.14 -14.49 6.10
CA ASN A 329 17.95 -14.08 7.23
C ASN A 329 17.57 -12.68 7.71
N THR A 330 17.57 -12.46 9.02
CA THR A 330 17.48 -11.12 9.61
C THR A 330 18.83 -10.43 9.49
N VAL A 331 18.84 -9.28 8.83
CA VAL A 331 20.05 -8.49 8.55
C VAL A 331 19.79 -7.00 8.73
N ASN A 332 20.88 -6.23 8.95
CA ASN A 332 20.89 -4.78 8.90
C ASN A 332 22.05 -4.33 8.00
N LYS A 333 21.77 -3.57 6.97
CA LYS A 333 22.76 -3.15 5.96
C LYS A 333 22.98 -1.63 5.90
N GLY A 334 22.46 -0.89 6.88
CA GLY A 334 22.66 0.55 7.02
C GLY A 334 21.87 1.43 6.05
N PHE A 335 20.83 0.88 5.39
CA PHE A 335 19.87 1.61 4.56
C PHE A 335 18.44 1.06 4.76
N ARG A 336 17.44 1.84 4.38
CA ARG A 336 16.04 1.41 4.46
C ARG A 336 15.73 0.40 3.35
N TYR A 337 15.23 -0.75 3.73
CA TYR A 337 14.93 -1.81 2.77
C TYR A 337 13.49 -1.67 2.25
N TYR A 338 13.33 -1.62 0.93
CA TYR A 338 12.05 -1.47 0.26
C TYR A 338 11.68 -2.71 -0.56
N SER A 339 10.38 -2.89 -0.81
CA SER A 339 9.87 -3.88 -1.74
C SER A 339 10.31 -3.56 -3.18
N ASN A 340 10.24 -4.57 -4.07
CA ASN A 340 10.46 -4.32 -5.49
C ASN A 340 9.37 -3.39 -6.03
N PRO A 341 9.72 -2.40 -6.88
CA PRO A 341 8.73 -1.72 -7.71
C PRO A 341 8.01 -2.67 -8.65
N SER A 342 6.84 -2.27 -9.12
CA SER A 342 6.11 -2.94 -10.19
C SER A 342 6.70 -2.51 -11.54
N PHE A 343 7.95 -2.91 -11.80
CA PHE A 343 8.80 -2.33 -12.85
C PHE A 343 8.09 -2.08 -14.18
N TRP A 344 7.37 -3.06 -14.70
CA TRP A 344 6.70 -2.93 -15.99
C TRP A 344 5.61 -1.85 -15.99
N ASP A 345 4.93 -1.68 -14.86
CA ASP A 345 3.89 -0.66 -14.68
C ASP A 345 4.50 0.73 -14.39
N ASP A 346 5.62 0.77 -13.66
CA ASP A 346 6.13 1.97 -13.00
C ASP A 346 7.25 2.69 -13.78
N TYR A 347 7.98 2.01 -14.68
CA TYR A 347 9.25 2.52 -15.22
C TYR A 347 9.10 3.78 -16.09
N ARG A 348 7.98 3.92 -16.79
CA ARG A 348 7.79 5.01 -17.77
C ARG A 348 7.74 6.39 -17.12
N ASN A 349 7.15 6.50 -15.95
CA ASN A 349 6.92 7.78 -15.29
C ASN A 349 7.09 7.73 -13.77
N LYS A 350 6.47 6.79 -13.06
CA LYS A 350 6.43 6.76 -11.60
C LYS A 350 7.81 6.62 -10.96
N LEU A 351 8.71 5.77 -11.47
CA LEU A 351 10.07 5.63 -10.92
C LEU A 351 10.94 6.87 -11.23
N ILE A 352 10.68 7.57 -12.33
CA ILE A 352 11.30 8.86 -12.61
C ILE A 352 10.82 9.89 -11.58
N LEU A 353 9.51 9.97 -11.37
CA LEU A 353 8.90 10.86 -10.38
C LEU A 353 9.43 10.58 -8.96
N LEU A 354 9.56 9.30 -8.58
CA LEU A 354 10.15 8.88 -7.31
C LEU A 354 11.57 9.47 -7.14
N GLY A 355 12.42 9.33 -8.16
CA GLY A 355 13.79 9.88 -8.14
C GLY A 355 13.82 11.41 -8.05
N MET A 356 12.86 12.11 -8.65
CA MET A 356 12.76 13.57 -8.60
C MET A 356 12.24 14.09 -7.24
N ILE A 357 11.25 13.43 -6.69
CA ILE A 357 10.52 13.89 -5.50
C ILE A 357 11.10 13.33 -4.21
N SER A 358 11.56 12.08 -4.23
CA SER A 358 12.08 11.37 -3.06
C SER A 358 13.36 10.62 -3.42
N PRO A 359 14.46 11.35 -3.75
CA PRO A 359 15.73 10.75 -4.21
C PRO A 359 16.33 9.79 -3.18
N ASP A 360 16.16 10.06 -1.88
CA ASP A 360 16.62 9.15 -0.81
C ASP A 360 15.89 7.80 -0.86
N VAL A 361 14.57 7.82 -1.07
CA VAL A 361 13.78 6.60 -1.24
C VAL A 361 14.20 5.87 -2.52
N ALA A 362 14.38 6.59 -3.63
CA ALA A 362 14.83 5.99 -4.88
C ALA A 362 16.20 5.32 -4.73
N THR A 363 17.12 5.95 -4.01
CA THR A 363 18.44 5.41 -3.68
C THR A 363 18.33 4.11 -2.90
N ASP A 364 17.54 4.10 -1.84
CA ASP A 364 17.36 2.94 -0.98
C ASP A 364 16.60 1.80 -1.69
N VAL A 365 15.68 2.13 -2.60
CA VAL A 365 15.04 1.15 -3.50
C VAL A 365 16.09 0.49 -4.42
N ILE A 366 16.99 1.28 -5.03
CA ILE A 366 18.07 0.74 -5.88
C ILE A 366 19.00 -0.16 -5.05
N LYS A 367 19.40 0.25 -3.84
CA LYS A 367 20.17 -0.59 -2.91
C LYS A 367 19.43 -1.90 -2.60
N SER A 368 18.12 -1.84 -2.37
CA SER A 368 17.29 -3.00 -2.03
C SER A 368 17.18 -4.00 -3.18
N ILE A 369 16.96 -3.53 -4.42
CA ILE A 369 16.88 -4.43 -5.59
C ILE A 369 18.24 -5.01 -5.95
N THR A 370 19.32 -4.24 -5.81
CA THR A 370 20.70 -4.71 -6.01
C THR A 370 21.05 -5.78 -4.99
N ASP A 371 20.67 -5.60 -3.73
CA ASP A 371 20.88 -6.57 -2.67
C ASP A 371 20.18 -7.92 -2.96
N ARG A 372 18.90 -7.87 -3.39
CA ARG A 372 18.17 -9.07 -3.84
C ARG A 372 18.83 -9.71 -5.05
N GLY A 373 19.27 -8.88 -5.99
CA GLY A 373 19.96 -9.34 -7.18
C GLY A 373 21.25 -10.10 -6.87
N LYS A 374 22.05 -9.65 -5.91
CA LYS A 374 23.27 -10.34 -5.45
C LYS A 374 22.99 -11.76 -4.96
N ILE A 375 21.81 -11.99 -4.38
CA ILE A 375 21.39 -13.32 -3.92
C ILE A 375 20.95 -14.21 -5.10
N GLY A 376 20.17 -13.66 -6.03
CA GLY A 376 19.61 -14.39 -7.17
C GLY A 376 20.51 -14.48 -8.40
N GLY A 377 21.56 -13.67 -8.48
CA GLY A 377 22.46 -13.56 -9.63
C GLY A 377 21.92 -12.66 -10.77
N PHE A 378 20.73 -12.12 -10.64
CA PHE A 378 20.07 -11.28 -11.64
C PHE A 378 19.42 -10.06 -10.98
N MET A 379 19.40 -8.93 -11.68
CA MET A 379 18.58 -7.79 -11.26
C MET A 379 17.10 -8.22 -11.29
N PRO A 380 16.29 -7.82 -10.28
CA PRO A 380 14.87 -8.18 -10.27
C PRO A 380 14.11 -7.76 -11.52
N THR A 381 13.28 -8.66 -12.03
CA THR A 381 12.44 -8.46 -13.22
C THR A 381 10.95 -8.53 -12.85
N PHE A 382 10.10 -8.01 -13.74
CA PHE A 382 8.64 -8.13 -13.60
C PHE A 382 7.95 -8.13 -14.97
N PHE A 383 7.05 -9.06 -15.22
CA PHE A 383 6.33 -9.30 -16.48
C PHE A 383 7.27 -9.54 -17.67
N HIS A 384 7.29 -8.63 -18.65
CA HIS A 384 7.84 -8.87 -19.98
C HIS A 384 9.26 -8.33 -20.16
N GLY A 385 9.73 -7.46 -19.27
CA GLY A 385 11.03 -6.83 -19.36
C GLY A 385 11.83 -6.93 -18.05
N ASP A 386 12.98 -6.25 -18.00
CA ASP A 386 13.78 -6.04 -16.81
C ASP A 386 14.02 -4.53 -16.56
N HIS A 387 12.92 -3.80 -16.53
CA HIS A 387 12.92 -2.33 -16.42
C HIS A 387 13.59 -1.76 -15.16
N ALA A 388 14.15 -2.61 -14.30
CA ALA A 388 15.14 -2.20 -13.33
C ALA A 388 16.34 -1.53 -14.02
N SER A 389 16.69 -1.96 -15.25
CA SER A 389 17.71 -1.34 -16.10
C SER A 389 17.45 0.14 -16.34
N THR A 390 16.23 0.48 -16.72
CA THR A 390 15.83 1.88 -16.98
C THR A 390 15.79 2.70 -15.71
N PHE A 391 15.35 2.12 -14.59
CA PHE A 391 15.31 2.81 -13.31
C PHE A 391 16.71 3.08 -12.76
N VAL A 392 17.59 2.10 -12.72
CA VAL A 392 18.96 2.22 -12.23
C VAL A 392 19.77 3.19 -13.11
N THR A 393 19.79 2.95 -14.42
CA THR A 393 20.51 3.79 -15.38
C THR A 393 19.99 5.22 -15.38
N GLY A 394 18.68 5.39 -15.49
CA GLY A 394 18.07 6.71 -15.50
C GLY A 394 18.29 7.47 -14.19
N SER A 395 18.30 6.81 -13.05
CA SER A 395 18.62 7.41 -11.76
C SER A 395 20.09 7.83 -11.69
N TYR A 396 21.00 6.97 -12.11
CA TYR A 396 22.44 7.28 -12.17
C TYR A 396 22.74 8.49 -13.06
N LEU A 397 22.18 8.54 -14.28
CA LEU A 397 22.34 9.64 -15.21
C LEU A 397 21.76 10.97 -14.70
N ARG A 398 20.72 10.90 -13.87
CA ARG A 398 20.14 12.09 -13.19
C ARG A 398 20.86 12.50 -11.90
N GLY A 399 21.95 11.83 -11.54
CA GLY A 399 22.81 12.21 -10.41
C GLY A 399 22.52 11.46 -9.10
N ILE A 400 21.64 10.49 -9.08
CA ILE A 400 21.45 9.58 -7.93
C ILE A 400 22.56 8.52 -8.00
N ARG A 401 23.62 8.69 -7.19
CA ARG A 401 24.84 7.88 -7.28
C ARG A 401 25.27 7.20 -5.98
N ASP A 402 24.55 7.41 -4.89
CA ASP A 402 24.87 6.82 -3.58
C ASP A 402 24.38 5.35 -3.49
N PHE A 403 24.89 4.51 -4.41
CA PHE A 403 24.69 3.06 -4.41
C PHE A 403 25.87 2.36 -5.12
N ASP A 404 25.98 1.05 -4.93
CA ASP A 404 26.99 0.22 -5.58
C ASP A 404 26.65 0.04 -7.08
N VAL A 405 27.06 1.03 -7.89
CA VAL A 405 26.74 1.04 -9.32
C VAL A 405 27.38 -0.12 -10.06
N GLN A 406 28.59 -0.56 -9.63
CA GLN A 406 29.27 -1.67 -10.28
C GLN A 406 28.51 -2.98 -10.09
N ALA A 407 28.09 -3.27 -8.86
CA ALA A 407 27.28 -4.46 -8.59
C ALA A 407 25.93 -4.41 -9.32
N ALA A 408 25.27 -3.25 -9.35
CA ALA A 408 24.01 -3.08 -10.08
C ALA A 408 24.22 -3.33 -11.59
N TYR A 409 25.29 -2.80 -12.16
CA TYR A 409 25.64 -2.98 -13.57
C TYR A 409 25.93 -4.44 -13.92
N GLU A 410 26.70 -5.15 -13.11
CA GLU A 410 27.00 -6.58 -13.32
C GLU A 410 25.71 -7.43 -13.34
N LEU A 411 24.76 -7.14 -12.46
CA LEU A 411 23.45 -7.81 -12.44
C LEU A 411 22.60 -7.48 -13.69
N LEU A 412 22.67 -6.26 -14.20
CA LEU A 412 22.02 -5.88 -15.45
C LEU A 412 22.67 -6.56 -16.66
N LEU A 413 24.00 -6.71 -16.68
CA LEU A 413 24.68 -7.49 -17.69
C LEU A 413 24.29 -8.98 -17.65
N ASN A 414 24.13 -9.54 -16.45
CA ASN A 414 23.60 -10.91 -16.32
C ASN A 414 22.20 -11.01 -16.93
N ASN A 415 21.30 -10.05 -16.67
CA ASN A 415 19.98 -10.04 -17.32
C ASN A 415 20.09 -9.96 -18.85
N ALA A 416 21.05 -9.18 -19.38
CA ALA A 416 21.21 -8.97 -20.82
C ALA A 416 21.90 -10.13 -21.57
N PHE A 417 22.73 -10.95 -20.90
CA PHE A 417 23.59 -11.92 -21.57
C PHE A 417 23.44 -13.35 -21.07
N VAL A 418 22.84 -13.59 -19.91
CA VAL A 418 22.76 -14.91 -19.29
C VAL A 418 21.32 -15.40 -19.31
N GLU A 419 21.13 -16.63 -19.80
CA GLU A 419 19.80 -17.27 -19.75
C GLU A 419 19.36 -17.48 -18.31
N GLY A 420 18.28 -16.82 -17.94
CA GLY A 420 17.68 -16.96 -16.63
C GLY A 420 16.67 -18.11 -16.56
N SER A 421 16.32 -18.53 -15.36
CA SER A 421 15.26 -19.52 -15.14
C SER A 421 13.87 -18.95 -15.50
N GLY A 422 13.74 -17.63 -15.53
CA GLY A 422 12.48 -16.89 -15.69
C GLY A 422 11.46 -17.19 -14.61
N LYS A 423 11.89 -17.76 -13.49
CA LYS A 423 11.01 -18.09 -12.35
C LYS A 423 11.16 -17.05 -11.25
N GLY A 424 10.07 -16.34 -11.01
CA GLY A 424 10.05 -15.28 -10.01
C GLY A 424 10.86 -14.03 -10.38
N PRO A 425 10.87 -13.01 -9.50
CA PRO A 425 11.47 -11.71 -9.80
C PRO A 425 12.99 -11.73 -10.03
N MET A 426 13.72 -12.66 -9.42
CA MET A 426 15.19 -12.79 -9.55
C MET A 426 15.59 -13.90 -10.55
N GLY A 427 14.69 -14.30 -11.43
CA GLY A 427 14.94 -15.41 -12.37
C GLY A 427 15.62 -14.98 -13.67
N GLY A 428 15.96 -13.71 -13.87
CA GLY A 428 16.51 -13.20 -15.11
C GLY A 428 15.51 -13.14 -16.27
N ARG A 429 15.95 -12.75 -17.45
CA ARG A 429 15.13 -12.71 -18.68
C ARG A 429 14.88 -14.12 -19.20
N ARG A 430 13.67 -14.39 -19.65
CA ARG A 430 13.30 -15.63 -20.36
C ARG A 430 13.60 -15.48 -21.84
N PHE A 431 14.03 -16.56 -22.50
CA PHE A 431 14.29 -16.59 -23.95
C PHE A 431 15.41 -15.62 -24.39
N ILE A 432 16.30 -15.23 -23.50
CA ILE A 432 17.38 -14.29 -23.82
C ILE A 432 18.35 -14.89 -24.84
N LYS A 433 18.60 -16.20 -24.78
CA LYS A 433 19.48 -16.88 -25.73
C LYS A 433 18.92 -16.79 -27.15
N GLU A 434 17.63 -17.09 -27.34
CA GLU A 434 16.94 -16.95 -28.61
C GLU A 434 17.00 -15.51 -29.12
N TYR A 435 16.73 -14.53 -28.23
CA TYR A 435 16.83 -13.11 -28.56
C TYR A 435 18.24 -12.69 -28.99
N MET A 436 19.28 -13.19 -28.33
CA MET A 436 20.68 -12.89 -28.69
C MET A 436 21.09 -13.49 -30.04
N GLU A 437 20.58 -14.69 -30.35
CA GLU A 437 20.96 -15.43 -31.57
C GLU A 437 20.32 -14.86 -32.84
N GLN A 438 19.07 -14.42 -32.77
CA GLN A 438 18.29 -13.99 -33.95
C GLN A 438 17.75 -12.57 -33.90
N GLY A 439 17.93 -11.84 -32.76
CA GLY A 439 17.48 -10.46 -32.59
C GLY A 439 15.99 -10.31 -32.20
N TRP A 440 15.28 -11.42 -32.04
CA TRP A 440 13.85 -11.43 -31.66
C TRP A 440 13.49 -12.76 -31.01
N ILE A 441 12.34 -12.79 -30.34
CA ILE A 441 11.77 -13.98 -29.71
C ILE A 441 10.63 -14.49 -30.61
N SER A 442 10.65 -15.76 -30.99
CA SER A 442 9.60 -16.39 -31.81
C SER A 442 8.36 -16.69 -30.97
N GLU A 443 7.18 -16.51 -31.54
CA GLU A 443 5.92 -16.96 -30.96
C GLU A 443 5.63 -18.39 -31.41
N ASP A 444 5.11 -19.20 -30.49
CA ASP A 444 4.62 -20.53 -30.84
C ASP A 444 3.29 -20.42 -31.58
N ASP A 445 2.92 -21.45 -32.35
CA ASP A 445 1.62 -21.50 -33.01
C ASP A 445 0.48 -21.35 -32.01
N ILE A 446 -0.28 -20.27 -32.12
CA ILE A 446 -1.38 -19.97 -31.22
C ILE A 446 -2.64 -20.68 -31.67
N THR A 447 -2.93 -21.84 -31.10
CA THR A 447 -4.14 -22.61 -31.37
C THR A 447 -5.38 -22.12 -30.62
N ASN A 448 -5.17 -21.43 -29.51
CA ASN A 448 -6.23 -20.85 -28.69
C ASN A 448 -5.75 -19.53 -28.10
N PRO A 449 -5.82 -18.42 -28.85
CA PRO A 449 -5.30 -17.13 -28.40
C PRO A 449 -6.08 -16.65 -27.18
N LYS A 450 -5.37 -16.50 -26.08
CA LYS A 450 -5.86 -15.83 -24.89
C LYS A 450 -5.10 -14.52 -24.74
N LEU A 451 -5.80 -13.43 -24.48
CA LEU A 451 -5.21 -12.17 -24.07
C LEU A 451 -4.69 -12.34 -22.64
N GLU A 452 -3.47 -12.82 -22.49
CA GLU A 452 -2.92 -13.07 -21.17
C GLU A 452 -1.43 -12.83 -21.07
N THR A 453 -1.03 -12.35 -19.92
CA THR A 453 0.36 -12.20 -19.49
C THR A 453 1.10 -13.53 -19.33
N VAL A 454 0.38 -14.64 -19.29
CA VAL A 454 0.92 -16.01 -19.21
C VAL A 454 1.38 -16.57 -20.57
N ALA A 455 0.95 -15.96 -21.69
CA ALA A 455 1.46 -16.29 -23.01
C ALA A 455 2.97 -16.00 -23.11
N LYS A 456 3.64 -16.55 -24.13
CA LYS A 456 5.07 -16.29 -24.37
C LYS A 456 5.35 -14.78 -24.54
N ALA A 457 4.39 -14.04 -25.11
CA ALA A 457 4.43 -12.59 -25.35
C ALA A 457 5.72 -12.18 -26.08
N ALA A 458 6.02 -12.90 -27.16
CA ALA A 458 7.28 -12.79 -27.88
C ALA A 458 7.54 -11.40 -28.46
N VAL A 459 6.54 -10.78 -29.08
CA VAL A 459 6.65 -9.41 -29.62
C VAL A 459 6.93 -8.41 -28.52
N THR A 460 6.16 -8.46 -27.44
CA THR A 460 6.35 -7.55 -26.29
C THR A 460 7.74 -7.72 -25.68
N LYS A 461 8.17 -8.97 -25.40
CA LYS A 461 9.51 -9.21 -24.83
C LYS A 461 10.63 -8.76 -25.76
N THR A 462 10.49 -8.96 -27.07
CA THR A 462 11.49 -8.49 -28.03
C THR A 462 11.68 -6.97 -27.95
N GLN A 463 10.57 -6.22 -27.92
CA GLN A 463 10.62 -4.75 -27.82
C GLN A 463 11.13 -4.27 -26.47
N GLU A 464 10.64 -4.87 -25.38
CA GLU A 464 11.06 -4.48 -24.02
C GLU A 464 12.54 -4.82 -23.78
N TYR A 465 13.03 -5.96 -24.27
CA TYR A 465 14.45 -6.31 -24.14
C TYR A 465 15.37 -5.38 -24.94
N ALA A 466 14.97 -4.96 -26.14
CA ALA A 466 15.72 -3.96 -26.89
C ALA A 466 15.79 -2.62 -26.14
N TYR A 467 14.69 -2.20 -25.52
CA TYR A 467 14.67 -0.98 -24.70
C TYR A 467 15.50 -1.10 -23.43
N ASP A 468 15.45 -2.24 -22.75
CA ASP A 468 16.25 -2.51 -21.54
C ASP A 468 17.73 -2.65 -21.87
N ASP A 469 18.10 -3.24 -23.01
CA ASP A 469 19.47 -3.30 -23.53
C ASP A 469 19.99 -1.91 -23.84
N TYR A 470 19.19 -1.04 -24.46
CA TYR A 470 19.55 0.35 -24.68
C TYR A 470 19.84 1.09 -23.36
N ALA A 471 18.99 0.90 -22.34
CA ALA A 471 19.21 1.51 -21.04
C ALA A 471 20.52 1.01 -20.40
N THR A 472 20.77 -0.31 -20.45
CA THR A 472 22.01 -0.90 -19.93
C THR A 472 23.24 -0.43 -20.71
N ALA A 473 23.12 -0.26 -22.04
CA ALA A 473 24.18 0.28 -22.88
C ALA A 473 24.57 1.70 -22.46
N LEU A 474 23.59 2.57 -22.15
CA LEU A 474 23.89 3.91 -21.67
C LEU A 474 24.69 3.89 -20.35
N LEU A 475 24.39 2.97 -19.46
CA LEU A 475 25.17 2.80 -18.23
C LEU A 475 26.58 2.28 -18.52
N ALA A 476 26.72 1.30 -19.44
CA ALA A 476 28.01 0.80 -19.90
C ALA A 476 28.89 1.94 -20.42
N LYS A 477 28.33 2.82 -21.25
CA LYS A 477 29.02 4.00 -21.77
C LYS A 477 29.53 4.94 -20.67
N GLU A 478 28.69 5.24 -19.69
CA GLU A 478 29.04 6.07 -18.54
C GLU A 478 30.15 5.47 -17.67
N LEU A 479 30.18 4.14 -17.57
CA LEU A 479 31.18 3.40 -16.81
C LEU A 479 32.47 3.09 -17.62
N GLY A 480 32.53 3.48 -18.89
CA GLY A 480 33.67 3.28 -19.77
C GLY A 480 33.79 1.89 -20.40
N ASP A 481 32.74 1.06 -20.29
CA ASP A 481 32.66 -0.27 -20.90
C ASP A 481 32.19 -0.18 -22.35
N SER A 482 33.11 0.18 -23.25
CA SER A 482 32.81 0.33 -24.68
C SER A 482 32.42 -0.95 -25.36
N GLU A 483 32.93 -2.10 -24.91
CA GLU A 483 32.62 -3.40 -25.51
C GLU A 483 31.16 -3.77 -25.31
N ASN A 484 30.66 -3.72 -24.06
CA ASN A 484 29.26 -4.02 -23.78
C ASN A 484 28.32 -2.94 -24.33
N TYR A 485 28.75 -1.66 -24.35
CA TYR A 485 28.00 -0.59 -25.02
C TYR A 485 27.72 -0.94 -26.47
N GLU A 486 28.74 -1.30 -27.25
CA GLU A 486 28.58 -1.63 -28.67
C GLU A 486 27.75 -2.89 -28.90
N LYS A 487 27.93 -3.93 -28.04
CA LYS A 487 27.15 -5.18 -28.12
C LYS A 487 25.66 -4.94 -27.91
N LEU A 488 25.32 -4.19 -26.87
CA LEU A 488 23.92 -3.92 -26.51
C LEU A 488 23.24 -2.98 -27.50
N MET A 489 23.96 -1.98 -28.03
CA MET A 489 23.43 -1.05 -29.04
C MET A 489 23.15 -1.68 -30.40
N LYS A 490 23.62 -2.89 -30.67
CA LYS A 490 23.37 -3.65 -31.91
C LYS A 490 22.12 -4.49 -31.87
N ARG A 491 21.50 -4.62 -30.71
CA ARG A 491 20.28 -5.40 -30.52
C ARG A 491 19.06 -4.49 -30.55
#